data_a0bebb0a21b0943fb60897792d1cf4ff
#
_entry.id   a0bebb0a21b0943fb60897792d1cf4ff
#
_cell.length_a   1.000
_cell.length_b   1.000
_cell.length_c   1.000
_cell.angle_alpha   90.00
_cell.angle_beta   90.00
_cell.angle_gamma   90.00
#
_symmetry.space_group_name_H-M   'P 1'
#
loop_
_entity.id
_entity.type
_entity.pdbx_description
1 polymer ?
#
loop_
_entity_poly.entity_id
_entity_poly.type
_entity_poly.pdbx_seq_one_letter_code
_entity_poly.pdbx_strand_id
1 'polypeptide(L)'
;MNLTKYDIFFKVLETKSISQAAKDLGYSQSAVSQTIKSLEEELETTLFIRQKSGVILSKDGHAYLPYLKSVQASLDNLRTKKQEMKGLDQVTLRIGTFTSVSRHLLPSLMEEFIEMYPNIQFELYQSEYTNIEQQLLEGSLDLGFTCIDAIHRVQYQELYYDEMFALVPQSHVLANYEVLSMKQIAKYPFIQLDEGEYSLPIKTFQNQGLHVQIKHKVYDDFTILAMIRQNLGISILYQNALSDYDDLCLIPIQENLFRHVGIAYNNYDTLSYAGKTFLDFILRKTPEILKNKDSFHII
;
A
#
# COMPACT_ATOMS: atom_id res chain seq x y z
N MET A 1 11.70 27.62 -3.75
CA MET A 1 13.00 26.93 -3.59
C MET A 1 13.48 26.61 -4.99
N ASN A 2 14.77 26.76 -5.31
CA ASN A 2 15.27 26.42 -6.64
C ASN A 2 15.19 24.90 -6.86
N LEU A 3 14.99 24.47 -8.11
CA LEU A 3 15.02 23.06 -8.49
C LEU A 3 16.38 22.45 -8.14
N THR A 4 16.36 21.24 -7.59
CA THR A 4 17.56 20.48 -7.25
C THR A 4 17.95 19.56 -8.42
N LYS A 5 19.16 19.03 -8.42
CA LYS A 5 19.59 18.01 -9.39
C LYS A 5 18.72 16.74 -9.34
N TYR A 6 18.13 16.44 -8.20
CA TYR A 6 17.20 15.30 -8.01
C TYR A 6 15.85 15.58 -8.69
N ASP A 7 15.28 16.78 -8.56
CA ASP A 7 14.07 17.16 -9.30
C ASP A 7 14.26 16.99 -10.81
N ILE A 8 15.43 17.39 -11.31
CA ILE A 8 15.78 17.26 -12.73
C ILE A 8 15.92 15.80 -13.13
N PHE A 9 16.58 14.97 -12.29
CA PHE A 9 16.70 13.53 -12.52
C PHE A 9 15.33 12.87 -12.63
N PHE A 10 14.43 13.12 -11.69
CA PHE A 10 13.11 12.51 -11.69
C PHE A 10 12.24 13.01 -12.86
N LYS A 11 12.37 14.26 -13.27
CA LYS A 11 11.67 14.76 -14.46
C LYS A 11 12.17 14.10 -15.76
N VAL A 12 13.48 13.86 -15.88
CA VAL A 12 14.03 13.10 -17.02
C VAL A 12 13.56 11.64 -17.01
N LEU A 13 13.49 11.03 -15.83
CA LEU A 13 12.97 9.66 -15.66
C LEU A 13 11.49 9.55 -16.08
N GLU A 14 10.67 10.50 -15.67
CA GLU A 14 9.24 10.60 -15.99
C GLU A 14 9.01 10.76 -17.50
N THR A 15 9.67 11.77 -18.09
CA THR A 15 9.45 12.13 -19.50
C THR A 15 10.18 11.22 -20.48
N LYS A 16 11.14 10.44 -20.01
CA LYS A 16 12.07 9.62 -20.84
C LYS A 16 12.77 10.43 -21.91
N SER A 17 12.90 11.76 -21.72
CA SER A 17 13.45 12.69 -22.69
C SER A 17 14.06 13.92 -22.01
N ILE A 18 15.35 14.15 -22.24
CA ILE A 18 16.04 15.35 -21.72
C ILE A 18 15.43 16.63 -22.29
N SER A 19 15.06 16.62 -23.56
CA SER A 19 14.46 17.79 -24.22
C SER A 19 13.06 18.11 -23.66
N GLN A 20 12.25 17.09 -23.42
CA GLN A 20 10.92 17.28 -22.84
C GLN A 20 11.00 17.69 -21.37
N ALA A 21 11.87 17.05 -20.59
CA ALA A 21 12.13 17.45 -19.20
C ALA A 21 12.57 18.94 -19.12
N ALA A 22 13.48 19.36 -20.01
CA ALA A 22 13.94 20.74 -20.07
C ALA A 22 12.78 21.71 -20.35
N LYS A 23 11.93 21.37 -21.34
CA LYS A 23 10.74 22.16 -21.67
C LYS A 23 9.77 22.28 -20.49
N ASP A 24 9.47 21.17 -19.84
CA ASP A 24 8.52 21.11 -18.71
C ASP A 24 9.03 21.89 -17.49
N LEU A 25 10.35 21.92 -17.29
CA LEU A 25 11.00 22.62 -16.18
C LEU A 25 11.34 24.08 -16.50
N GLY A 26 11.17 24.54 -17.75
CA GLY A 26 11.54 25.89 -18.18
C GLY A 26 13.07 26.12 -18.26
N TYR A 27 13.85 25.06 -18.51
CA TYR A 27 15.31 25.10 -18.65
C TYR A 27 15.75 24.84 -20.09
N SER A 28 17.01 25.15 -20.42
CA SER A 28 17.61 24.68 -21.66
C SER A 28 17.98 23.19 -21.58
N GLN A 29 17.93 22.50 -22.73
CA GLN A 29 18.33 21.10 -22.81
C GLN A 29 19.79 20.89 -22.35
N SER A 30 20.68 21.84 -22.65
CA SER A 30 22.08 21.79 -22.22
C SER A 30 22.21 21.88 -20.71
N ALA A 31 21.41 22.74 -20.02
CA ALA A 31 21.42 22.85 -18.57
C ALA A 31 20.95 21.55 -17.90
N VAL A 32 19.84 20.97 -18.38
CA VAL A 32 19.35 19.67 -17.87
C VAL A 32 20.38 18.57 -18.09
N SER A 33 20.97 18.48 -19.32
CA SER A 33 22.00 17.48 -19.61
C SER A 33 23.24 17.64 -18.72
N GLN A 34 23.67 18.88 -18.46
CA GLN A 34 24.82 19.15 -17.61
C GLN A 34 24.54 18.81 -16.14
N THR A 35 23.32 19.07 -15.65
CA THR A 35 22.93 18.69 -14.29
C THR A 35 22.89 17.18 -14.10
N ILE A 36 22.36 16.44 -15.08
CA ILE A 36 22.40 14.97 -15.04
C ILE A 36 23.84 14.46 -15.03
N LYS A 37 24.68 15.01 -15.92
CA LYS A 37 26.09 14.65 -15.98
C LYS A 37 26.83 14.94 -14.66
N SER A 38 26.56 16.08 -14.02
CA SER A 38 27.12 16.41 -12.70
C SER A 38 26.68 15.43 -11.61
N LEU A 39 25.43 14.95 -11.64
CA LEU A 39 24.96 13.92 -10.71
C LEU A 39 25.64 12.56 -10.98
N GLU A 40 25.83 12.18 -12.24
CA GLU A 40 26.55 10.97 -12.65
C GLU A 40 28.03 11.02 -12.25
N GLU A 41 28.68 12.19 -12.41
CA GLU A 41 30.06 12.42 -11.97
C GLU A 41 30.22 12.30 -10.45
N GLU A 42 29.25 12.86 -9.68
CA GLU A 42 29.25 12.79 -8.20
C GLU A 42 29.05 11.33 -7.70
N LEU A 43 28.24 10.55 -8.40
CA LEU A 43 27.99 9.15 -8.08
C LEU A 43 28.97 8.20 -8.74
N GLU A 44 29.93 8.72 -9.51
CA GLU A 44 30.96 7.98 -10.25
C GLU A 44 30.38 6.87 -11.13
N THR A 45 29.16 7.11 -11.70
CA THR A 45 28.44 6.12 -12.52
C THR A 45 27.54 6.79 -13.55
N THR A 46 27.09 6.01 -14.53
CA THR A 46 26.10 6.45 -15.53
C THR A 46 24.72 6.02 -15.10
N LEU A 47 23.81 6.98 -14.88
CA LEU A 47 22.44 6.71 -14.47
C LEU A 47 21.49 6.49 -15.65
N PHE A 48 21.75 7.18 -16.78
CA PHE A 48 20.89 7.11 -17.95
C PHE A 48 21.64 6.62 -19.20
N ILE A 49 20.94 5.82 -20.02
CA ILE A 49 21.40 5.38 -21.33
C ILE A 49 20.50 5.99 -22.41
N ARG A 50 21.11 6.55 -23.45
CA ARG A 50 20.40 7.07 -24.62
C ARG A 50 20.09 5.93 -25.60
N GLN A 51 18.83 5.87 -26.03
CA GLN A 51 18.35 4.96 -27.06
C GLN A 51 17.59 5.72 -28.16
N LYS A 52 17.32 5.04 -29.29
CA LYS A 52 16.52 5.64 -30.38
C LYS A 52 15.13 6.08 -29.91
N SER A 53 14.57 5.42 -28.90
CA SER A 53 13.25 5.69 -28.31
C SER A 53 13.27 6.71 -27.17
N GLY A 54 14.42 7.26 -26.80
CA GLY A 54 14.56 8.23 -25.71
C GLY A 54 15.65 7.87 -24.70
N VAL A 55 15.42 8.17 -23.44
CA VAL A 55 16.35 7.96 -22.33
C VAL A 55 15.76 6.92 -21.36
N ILE A 56 16.57 5.93 -20.99
CA ILE A 56 16.21 4.90 -20.00
C ILE A 56 17.25 4.82 -18.90
N LEU A 57 16.89 4.28 -17.74
CA LEU A 57 17.87 3.99 -16.69
C LEU A 57 18.89 2.94 -17.15
N SER A 58 20.14 3.13 -16.74
CA SER A 58 21.17 2.11 -16.80
C SER A 58 20.94 1.02 -15.74
N LYS A 59 21.75 -0.04 -15.75
CA LYS A 59 21.74 -1.04 -14.68
C LYS A 59 22.04 -0.38 -13.32
N ASP A 60 23.03 0.49 -13.29
CA ASP A 60 23.42 1.21 -12.07
C ASP A 60 22.35 2.26 -11.69
N GLY A 61 21.74 2.93 -12.69
CA GLY A 61 20.59 3.81 -12.47
C GLY A 61 19.44 3.12 -11.76
N HIS A 62 19.14 1.87 -12.12
CA HIS A 62 18.14 1.06 -11.40
C HIS A 62 18.60 0.74 -9.97
N ALA A 63 19.87 0.44 -9.74
CA ALA A 63 20.41 0.17 -8.42
C ALA A 63 20.39 1.41 -7.51
N TYR A 64 20.67 2.60 -8.06
CA TYR A 64 20.63 3.86 -7.32
C TYR A 64 19.22 4.43 -7.11
N LEU A 65 18.24 4.03 -7.93
CA LEU A 65 16.89 4.61 -7.91
C LEU A 65 16.22 4.64 -6.52
N PRO A 66 16.26 3.57 -5.69
CA PRO A 66 15.66 3.60 -4.35
C PRO A 66 16.29 4.68 -3.45
N TYR A 67 17.60 4.83 -3.51
CA TYR A 67 18.34 5.84 -2.72
C TYR A 67 18.02 7.26 -3.20
N LEU A 68 17.96 7.48 -4.51
CA LEU A 68 17.59 8.78 -5.09
C LEU A 68 16.15 9.17 -4.73
N LYS A 69 15.22 8.22 -4.72
CA LYS A 69 13.85 8.44 -4.22
C LYS A 69 13.84 8.87 -2.75
N SER A 70 14.61 8.21 -1.89
CA SER A 70 14.71 8.56 -0.47
C SER A 70 15.27 9.97 -0.26
N VAL A 71 16.28 10.38 -1.03
CA VAL A 71 16.81 11.75 -1.01
C VAL A 71 15.75 12.75 -1.47
N GLN A 72 15.05 12.48 -2.57
CA GLN A 72 13.97 13.33 -3.07
C GLN A 72 12.86 13.51 -2.02
N ALA A 73 12.42 12.44 -1.39
CA ALA A 73 11.42 12.49 -0.33
C ALA A 73 11.88 13.34 0.86
N SER A 74 13.15 13.22 1.26
CA SER A 74 13.72 14.06 2.33
C SER A 74 13.72 15.54 1.96
N LEU A 75 14.00 15.87 0.70
CA LEU A 75 13.93 17.25 0.19
C LEU A 75 12.48 17.77 0.18
N ASP A 76 11.53 16.94 -0.19
CA ASP A 76 10.11 17.28 -0.20
C ASP A 76 9.58 17.48 1.22
N ASN A 77 9.99 16.66 2.18
CA ASN A 77 9.71 16.85 3.61
C ASN A 77 10.28 18.17 4.14
N LEU A 78 11.49 18.53 3.73
CA LEU A 78 12.07 19.84 4.07
C LEU A 78 11.28 21.00 3.46
N ARG A 79 10.78 20.86 2.23
CA ARG A 79 9.91 21.84 1.56
C ARG A 79 8.59 22.01 2.31
N THR A 80 7.96 20.88 2.67
CA THR A 80 6.73 20.84 3.46
C THR A 80 6.94 21.50 4.81
N LYS A 81 8.02 21.17 5.53
CA LYS A 81 8.35 21.80 6.81
C LYS A 81 8.49 23.32 6.72
N LYS A 82 9.13 23.80 5.64
CA LYS A 82 9.23 25.23 5.38
C LYS A 82 7.87 25.90 5.13
N GLN A 83 6.93 25.20 4.50
CA GLN A 83 5.55 25.67 4.30
C GLN A 83 4.77 25.67 5.61
N GLU A 84 4.85 24.61 6.39
CA GLU A 84 4.23 24.49 7.72
C GLU A 84 4.64 25.66 8.64
N MET A 85 5.91 26.07 8.62
CA MET A 85 6.39 27.22 9.38
C MET A 85 5.86 28.57 8.89
N LYS A 86 5.25 28.62 7.71
CA LYS A 86 4.61 29.82 7.14
C LYS A 86 3.08 29.84 7.28
N GLY A 87 2.49 28.78 7.82
CA GLY A 87 1.06 28.52 7.88
C GLY A 87 0.68 27.32 7.01
N LEU A 88 -0.23 26.47 7.50
CA LEU A 88 -0.64 25.19 6.87
C LEU A 88 -1.45 25.40 5.56
N ASP A 89 -0.87 26.06 4.58
CA ASP A 89 -1.49 26.21 3.26
C ASP A 89 -1.06 25.04 2.35
N GLN A 90 -2.01 24.16 2.02
CA GLN A 90 -1.90 23.06 1.07
C GLN A 90 -0.79 22.03 1.38
N VAL A 91 -1.08 21.10 2.28
CA VAL A 91 -0.25 19.92 2.54
C VAL A 91 -0.94 18.68 1.95
N THR A 92 -0.22 17.90 1.18
CA THR A 92 -0.68 16.59 0.66
C THR A 92 -0.14 15.47 1.55
N LEU A 93 -1.03 14.60 2.03
CA LEU A 93 -0.71 13.35 2.72
C LEU A 93 -0.86 12.18 1.76
N ARG A 94 0.22 11.44 1.53
CA ARG A 94 0.25 10.24 0.68
C ARG A 94 0.09 9.00 1.53
N ILE A 95 -1.03 8.32 1.36
CA ILE A 95 -1.43 7.20 2.21
C ILE A 95 -1.45 5.90 1.41
N GLY A 96 -0.63 4.93 1.81
CA GLY A 96 -0.72 3.56 1.34
C GLY A 96 -1.89 2.84 2.01
N THR A 97 -2.64 2.05 1.25
CA THR A 97 -3.83 1.35 1.77
C THR A 97 -4.14 0.08 0.99
N PHE A 98 -5.07 -0.71 1.47
CA PHE A 98 -5.64 -1.89 0.81
C PHE A 98 -7.17 -1.90 0.94
N THR A 99 -7.86 -2.79 0.21
CA THR A 99 -9.31 -2.73 -0.05
C THR A 99 -10.16 -2.52 1.21
N SER A 100 -9.99 -3.33 2.26
CA SER A 100 -10.86 -3.26 3.44
C SER A 100 -10.70 -1.94 4.21
N VAL A 101 -9.48 -1.41 4.33
CA VAL A 101 -9.21 -0.13 4.99
C VAL A 101 -9.73 1.04 4.15
N SER A 102 -9.44 1.04 2.84
CA SER A 102 -9.85 2.14 1.94
C SER A 102 -11.36 2.28 1.80
N ARG A 103 -12.12 1.23 2.11
CA ARG A 103 -13.59 1.26 2.03
C ARG A 103 -14.29 1.49 3.36
N HIS A 104 -13.76 0.94 4.45
CA HIS A 104 -14.52 0.85 5.70
C HIS A 104 -13.98 1.71 6.84
N LEU A 105 -12.72 2.14 6.79
CA LEU A 105 -12.11 2.94 7.86
C LEU A 105 -11.65 4.31 7.36
N LEU A 106 -10.86 4.31 6.29
CA LEU A 106 -10.17 5.52 5.83
C LEU A 106 -11.10 6.67 5.43
N PRO A 107 -12.26 6.44 4.74
CA PRO A 107 -13.17 7.53 4.40
C PRO A 107 -13.69 8.30 5.60
N SER A 108 -14.09 7.60 6.69
CA SER A 108 -14.57 8.25 7.92
C SER A 108 -13.45 9.02 8.63
N LEU A 109 -12.22 8.47 8.64
CA LEU A 109 -11.05 9.18 9.17
C LEU A 109 -10.75 10.45 8.38
N MET A 110 -10.83 10.38 7.06
CA MET A 110 -10.57 11.52 6.18
C MET A 110 -11.64 12.60 6.32
N GLU A 111 -12.92 12.23 6.39
CA GLU A 111 -14.04 13.15 6.56
C GLU A 111 -13.87 14.00 7.83
N GLU A 112 -13.71 13.36 8.99
CA GLU A 112 -13.53 14.08 10.24
C GLU A 112 -12.21 14.89 10.27
N PHE A 113 -11.15 14.40 9.64
CA PHE A 113 -9.87 15.11 9.62
C PHE A 113 -9.90 16.34 8.72
N ILE A 114 -10.57 16.29 7.57
CA ILE A 114 -10.75 17.43 6.65
C ILE A 114 -11.61 18.53 7.30
N GLU A 115 -12.60 18.18 8.12
CA GLU A 115 -13.36 19.18 8.88
C GLU A 115 -12.48 20.01 9.81
N MET A 116 -11.47 19.40 10.43
CA MET A 116 -10.52 20.08 11.31
C MET A 116 -9.39 20.79 10.55
N TYR A 117 -8.99 20.25 9.39
CA TYR A 117 -7.87 20.73 8.59
C TYR A 117 -8.24 20.83 7.10
N PRO A 118 -9.06 21.83 6.70
CA PRO A 118 -9.68 21.89 5.37
C PRO A 118 -8.67 22.09 4.20
N ASN A 119 -7.46 22.49 4.51
CA ASN A 119 -6.41 22.71 3.48
C ASN A 119 -5.55 21.46 3.21
N ILE A 120 -5.83 20.34 3.90
CA ILE A 120 -5.12 19.08 3.66
C ILE A 120 -5.73 18.35 2.47
N GLN A 121 -4.85 17.84 1.61
CA GLN A 121 -5.19 16.96 0.50
C GLN A 121 -4.69 15.55 0.79
N PHE A 122 -5.43 14.54 0.34
CA PHE A 122 -5.04 13.14 0.44
C PHE A 122 -4.80 12.55 -0.94
N GLU A 123 -3.70 11.84 -1.07
CA GLU A 123 -3.44 10.95 -2.21
C GLU A 123 -3.41 9.51 -1.68
N LEU A 124 -4.29 8.66 -2.23
CA LEU A 124 -4.43 7.28 -1.79
C LEU A 124 -3.80 6.34 -2.81
N TYR A 125 -2.93 5.46 -2.33
CA TYR A 125 -2.23 4.47 -3.13
C TYR A 125 -2.59 3.06 -2.65
N GLN A 126 -3.42 2.37 -3.43
CA GLN A 126 -3.79 0.99 -3.12
C GLN A 126 -2.71 0.03 -3.60
N SER A 127 -2.20 -0.79 -2.69
CA SER A 127 -1.14 -1.75 -2.99
C SER A 127 -1.14 -2.92 -1.99
N GLU A 128 -0.29 -3.91 -2.24
CA GLU A 128 -0.01 -4.99 -1.30
C GLU A 128 1.01 -4.56 -0.22
N TYR A 129 1.09 -5.32 0.88
CA TYR A 129 1.77 -4.88 2.10
C TYR A 129 3.26 -4.61 1.93
N THR A 130 3.98 -5.49 1.23
CA THR A 130 5.44 -5.36 1.05
C THR A 130 5.79 -4.20 0.14
N ASN A 131 4.93 -3.88 -0.83
CA ASN A 131 5.09 -2.71 -1.67
C ASN A 131 4.77 -1.41 -0.91
N ILE A 132 3.78 -1.41 0.01
CA ILE A 132 3.54 -0.29 0.92
C ILE A 132 4.78 -0.04 1.79
N GLU A 133 5.35 -1.10 2.39
CA GLU A 133 6.61 -0.99 3.14
C GLU A 133 7.73 -0.38 2.30
N GLN A 134 7.92 -0.86 1.09
CA GLN A 134 8.94 -0.34 0.18
C GLN A 134 8.72 1.14 -0.15
N GLN A 135 7.50 1.55 -0.44
CA GLN A 135 7.15 2.94 -0.74
C GLN A 135 7.33 3.87 0.47
N LEU A 136 7.07 3.39 1.70
CA LEU A 136 7.38 4.12 2.94
C LEU A 136 8.88 4.34 3.10
N LEU A 137 9.71 3.32 2.85
CA LEU A 137 11.18 3.42 2.91
C LEU A 137 11.74 4.36 1.85
N GLU A 138 11.15 4.37 0.66
CA GLU A 138 11.51 5.29 -0.44
C GLU A 138 10.99 6.72 -0.20
N GLY A 139 10.07 6.90 0.77
CA GLY A 139 9.45 8.19 1.09
C GLY A 139 8.43 8.67 0.05
N SER A 140 7.95 7.78 -0.82
CA SER A 140 6.84 8.07 -1.73
C SER A 140 5.48 8.01 -1.05
N LEU A 141 5.39 7.38 0.13
CA LEU A 141 4.26 7.43 1.05
C LEU A 141 4.68 8.07 2.37
N ASP A 142 3.77 8.80 3.00
CA ASP A 142 3.95 9.37 4.33
C ASP A 142 3.53 8.38 5.42
N LEU A 143 2.38 7.74 5.24
CA LEU A 143 1.81 6.72 6.12
C LEU A 143 1.28 5.55 5.28
N GLY A 144 1.20 4.34 5.86
CA GLY A 144 0.67 3.18 5.18
C GLY A 144 -0.11 2.26 6.11
N PHE A 145 -1.37 1.99 5.79
CA PHE A 145 -2.07 0.87 6.42
C PHE A 145 -1.51 -0.43 5.88
N THR A 146 -1.26 -1.39 6.75
CA THR A 146 -0.60 -2.65 6.37
C THR A 146 -0.96 -3.78 7.31
N CYS A 147 -0.65 -5.02 6.91
CA CYS A 147 -0.56 -6.15 7.81
C CYS A 147 0.81 -6.15 8.50
N ILE A 148 0.83 -6.01 9.83
CA ILE A 148 2.09 -5.90 10.57
C ILE A 148 2.94 -7.18 10.51
N ASP A 149 2.32 -8.33 10.31
CA ASP A 149 3.02 -9.62 10.14
C ASP A 149 3.75 -9.75 8.79
N ALA A 150 3.44 -8.84 7.85
CA ALA A 150 4.00 -8.83 6.50
C ALA A 150 5.17 -7.84 6.32
N ILE A 151 5.40 -6.95 7.30
CA ILE A 151 6.41 -5.89 7.22
C ILE A 151 7.48 -6.06 8.29
N HIS A 152 8.71 -5.57 8.04
CA HIS A 152 9.84 -5.81 8.94
C HIS A 152 10.82 -4.65 9.06
N ARG A 153 10.74 -3.62 8.21
CA ARG A 153 11.78 -2.59 8.06
C ARG A 153 11.32 -1.18 8.41
N VAL A 154 10.03 -1.01 8.71
CA VAL A 154 9.42 0.27 9.05
C VAL A 154 8.82 0.22 10.46
N GLN A 155 8.56 1.38 11.05
CA GLN A 155 7.85 1.49 12.32
C GLN A 155 6.36 1.35 12.08
N TYR A 156 5.62 0.83 13.07
CA TYR A 156 4.17 0.70 13.00
C TYR A 156 3.52 0.86 14.37
N GLN A 157 2.20 1.11 14.34
CA GLN A 157 1.29 1.01 15.49
C GLN A 157 0.15 0.07 15.12
N GLU A 158 -0.18 -0.84 16.02
CA GLU A 158 -1.33 -1.75 15.84
C GLU A 158 -2.65 -0.98 15.96
N LEU A 159 -3.66 -1.40 15.19
CA LEU A 159 -4.98 -0.79 15.20
C LEU A 159 -6.09 -1.77 15.57
N TYR A 160 -6.17 -2.90 14.86
CA TYR A 160 -7.21 -3.90 15.06
C TYR A 160 -6.87 -5.24 14.39
N TYR A 161 -7.65 -6.27 14.74
CA TYR A 161 -7.63 -7.58 14.10
C TYR A 161 -8.79 -7.71 13.13
N ASP A 162 -8.54 -8.34 11.98
CA ASP A 162 -9.52 -8.61 10.92
C ASP A 162 -9.59 -10.12 10.68
N GLU A 163 -10.74 -10.72 11.00
CA GLU A 163 -10.94 -12.16 10.93
C GLU A 163 -11.17 -12.63 9.51
N MET A 164 -10.67 -13.83 9.19
CA MET A 164 -10.84 -14.46 7.89
C MET A 164 -11.89 -15.56 7.93
N PHE A 165 -12.68 -15.63 6.88
CA PHE A 165 -13.73 -16.64 6.68
C PHE A 165 -13.50 -17.39 5.37
N ALA A 166 -13.92 -18.66 5.35
CA ALA A 166 -14.06 -19.40 4.12
C ALA A 166 -15.32 -18.93 3.38
N LEU A 167 -15.20 -18.68 2.08
CA LEU A 167 -16.30 -18.26 1.22
C LEU A 167 -16.59 -19.32 0.19
N VAL A 168 -17.85 -19.73 0.14
CA VAL A 168 -18.35 -20.75 -0.80
C VAL A 168 -19.73 -20.32 -1.34
N PRO A 169 -20.13 -20.80 -2.54
CA PRO A 169 -21.50 -20.62 -3.01
C PRO A 169 -22.50 -21.32 -2.07
N GLN A 170 -23.71 -20.81 -1.95
CA GLN A 170 -24.77 -21.44 -1.14
C GLN A 170 -25.07 -22.90 -1.57
N SER A 171 -24.87 -23.22 -2.85
CA SER A 171 -25.05 -24.58 -3.39
C SER A 171 -23.87 -25.53 -3.14
N HIS A 172 -22.76 -25.02 -2.57
CA HIS A 172 -21.57 -25.83 -2.34
C HIS A 172 -21.74 -26.76 -1.14
N VAL A 173 -21.18 -27.98 -1.23
CA VAL A 173 -21.29 -28.97 -0.16
C VAL A 173 -20.78 -28.46 1.20
N LEU A 174 -19.80 -27.60 1.21
CA LEU A 174 -19.24 -26.95 2.42
C LEU A 174 -20.20 -25.94 3.05
N ALA A 175 -21.20 -25.44 2.35
CA ALA A 175 -22.19 -24.50 2.90
C ALA A 175 -23.02 -25.07 4.06
N ASN A 176 -23.04 -26.39 4.21
CA ASN A 176 -23.76 -27.08 5.29
C ASN A 176 -22.94 -27.19 6.59
N TYR A 177 -21.73 -26.69 6.64
CA TYR A 177 -20.87 -26.73 7.83
C TYR A 177 -20.94 -25.41 8.60
N GLU A 178 -21.03 -25.50 9.92
CA GLU A 178 -20.96 -24.33 10.80
C GLU A 178 -19.53 -23.78 10.95
N VAL A 179 -18.53 -24.67 10.85
CA VAL A 179 -17.10 -24.34 10.95
C VAL A 179 -16.33 -25.25 10.00
N LEU A 180 -15.31 -24.72 9.34
CA LEU A 180 -14.42 -25.48 8.44
C LEU A 180 -12.98 -25.46 8.97
N SER A 181 -12.29 -26.60 8.84
CA SER A 181 -10.85 -26.67 9.04
C SER A 181 -10.10 -26.40 7.74
N MET A 182 -8.85 -25.92 7.82
CA MET A 182 -7.97 -25.75 6.65
C MET A 182 -7.83 -27.07 5.86
N LYS A 183 -7.85 -28.22 6.54
CA LYS A 183 -7.81 -29.56 5.91
C LYS A 183 -9.05 -29.85 5.04
N GLN A 184 -10.22 -29.36 5.41
CA GLN A 184 -11.43 -29.50 4.59
C GLN A 184 -11.37 -28.59 3.37
N ILE A 185 -10.96 -27.34 3.57
CA ILE A 185 -10.82 -26.33 2.51
C ILE A 185 -9.80 -26.77 1.45
N ALA A 186 -8.66 -27.35 1.87
CA ALA A 186 -7.59 -27.80 0.97
C ALA A 186 -8.02 -28.86 -0.07
N LYS A 187 -9.17 -29.50 0.10
CA LYS A 187 -9.68 -30.53 -0.82
C LYS A 187 -10.34 -29.95 -2.07
N TYR A 188 -10.58 -28.65 -2.11
CA TYR A 188 -11.33 -27.98 -3.18
C TYR A 188 -10.46 -27.02 -3.98
N PRO A 189 -10.81 -26.73 -5.24
CA PRO A 189 -10.13 -25.68 -6.02
C PRO A 189 -10.17 -24.36 -5.29
N PHE A 190 -8.99 -23.75 -5.10
CA PHE A 190 -8.82 -22.54 -4.30
C PHE A 190 -8.53 -21.34 -5.18
N ILE A 191 -9.18 -20.21 -4.89
CA ILE A 191 -8.92 -18.92 -5.46
C ILE A 191 -8.15 -18.13 -4.40
N GLN A 192 -6.87 -17.85 -4.67
CA GLN A 192 -6.01 -17.12 -3.75
C GLN A 192 -6.14 -15.63 -3.98
N LEU A 193 -6.38 -14.86 -2.91
CA LEU A 193 -6.12 -13.43 -2.90
C LEU A 193 -4.60 -13.21 -2.93
N ASP A 194 -4.13 -12.46 -3.90
CA ASP A 194 -2.71 -12.13 -4.04
C ASP A 194 -2.40 -10.83 -3.28
N GLU A 195 -1.82 -10.98 -2.12
CA GLU A 195 -1.39 -9.90 -1.24
C GLU A 195 0.14 -9.71 -1.25
N GLY A 196 0.80 -10.12 -2.34
CA GLY A 196 2.25 -10.09 -2.49
C GLY A 196 2.94 -11.31 -1.89
N GLU A 197 4.05 -11.07 -1.20
CA GLU A 197 4.86 -12.15 -0.61
C GLU A 197 4.24 -12.77 0.65
N TYR A 198 3.30 -12.09 1.29
CA TYR A 198 2.61 -12.54 2.49
C TYR A 198 1.16 -12.95 2.18
N SER A 199 0.80 -14.17 2.55
CA SER A 199 -0.58 -14.66 2.52
C SER A 199 -0.81 -15.56 3.72
N LEU A 200 -1.62 -15.12 4.67
CA LEU A 200 -1.92 -15.87 5.89
C LEU A 200 -2.54 -17.25 5.60
N PRO A 201 -3.53 -17.39 4.70
CA PRO A 201 -4.09 -18.71 4.37
C PRO A 201 -3.04 -19.66 3.80
N ILE A 202 -2.21 -19.20 2.87
CA ILE A 202 -1.18 -20.03 2.23
C ILE A 202 -0.12 -20.47 3.25
N LYS A 203 0.32 -19.55 4.11
CA LYS A 203 1.25 -19.85 5.21
C LYS A 203 0.65 -20.89 6.17
N THR A 204 -0.64 -20.79 6.45
CA THR A 204 -1.32 -21.74 7.33
C THR A 204 -1.42 -23.12 6.70
N PHE A 205 -1.78 -23.23 5.40
CA PHE A 205 -1.72 -24.52 4.69
C PHE A 205 -0.34 -25.15 4.76
N GLN A 206 0.70 -24.38 4.49
CA GLN A 206 2.10 -24.84 4.50
C GLN A 206 2.52 -25.33 5.90
N ASN A 207 2.20 -24.58 6.95
CA ASN A 207 2.54 -24.92 8.34
C ASN A 207 1.88 -26.22 8.80
N GLN A 208 0.72 -26.54 8.26
CA GLN A 208 0.01 -27.79 8.53
C GLN A 208 0.39 -28.94 7.57
N GLY A 209 1.32 -28.72 6.65
CA GLY A 209 1.70 -29.71 5.63
C GLY A 209 0.57 -30.04 4.65
N LEU A 210 -0.38 -29.12 4.46
CA LEU A 210 -1.51 -29.28 3.56
C LEU A 210 -1.18 -28.76 2.16
N HIS A 211 -1.53 -29.54 1.14
CA HIS A 211 -1.44 -29.14 -0.25
C HIS A 211 -2.81 -28.63 -0.72
N VAL A 212 -2.93 -27.35 -1.00
CA VAL A 212 -4.10 -26.72 -1.59
C VAL A 212 -3.91 -26.52 -3.10
N GLN A 213 -4.92 -26.85 -3.90
CA GLN A 213 -4.91 -26.62 -5.34
C GLN A 213 -5.27 -25.18 -5.64
N ILE A 214 -4.28 -24.29 -5.71
CA ILE A 214 -4.47 -22.91 -6.17
C ILE A 214 -4.77 -22.94 -7.66
N LYS A 215 -6.02 -22.69 -8.03
CA LYS A 215 -6.47 -22.70 -9.42
C LYS A 215 -6.41 -21.30 -10.04
N HIS A 216 -6.61 -20.29 -9.24
CA HIS A 216 -6.57 -18.89 -9.65
C HIS A 216 -5.86 -18.05 -8.59
N LYS A 217 -5.14 -17.01 -9.04
CA LYS A 217 -4.48 -16.01 -8.22
C LYS A 217 -4.99 -14.64 -8.64
N VAL A 218 -5.58 -13.87 -7.74
CA VAL A 218 -6.36 -12.68 -8.06
C VAL A 218 -6.04 -11.59 -7.05
N TYR A 219 -5.84 -10.35 -7.51
CA TYR A 219 -5.47 -9.18 -6.68
C TYR A 219 -6.66 -8.42 -6.09
N ASP A 220 -7.89 -8.76 -6.49
CA ASP A 220 -9.09 -8.00 -6.17
C ASP A 220 -10.16 -8.89 -5.53
N ASP A 221 -10.60 -8.53 -4.32
CA ASP A 221 -11.60 -9.25 -3.55
C ASP A 221 -12.93 -9.41 -4.31
N PHE A 222 -13.36 -8.37 -5.04
CA PHE A 222 -14.64 -8.40 -5.79
C PHE A 222 -14.61 -9.37 -6.96
N THR A 223 -13.47 -9.44 -7.64
CA THR A 223 -13.24 -10.44 -8.69
C THR A 223 -13.31 -11.85 -8.11
N ILE A 224 -12.74 -12.07 -6.92
CA ILE A 224 -12.85 -13.37 -6.23
C ILE A 224 -14.31 -13.70 -5.91
N LEU A 225 -15.09 -12.75 -5.37
CA LEU A 225 -16.51 -12.97 -5.10
C LEU A 225 -17.28 -13.34 -6.37
N ALA A 226 -17.03 -12.64 -7.48
CA ALA A 226 -17.65 -12.96 -8.76
C ALA A 226 -17.28 -14.37 -9.28
N MET A 227 -16.02 -14.78 -9.08
CA MET A 227 -15.54 -16.11 -9.46
C MET A 227 -16.15 -17.22 -8.59
N ILE A 228 -16.30 -17.00 -7.29
CA ILE A 228 -16.97 -17.94 -6.38
C ILE A 228 -18.42 -18.15 -6.82
N ARG A 229 -19.16 -17.08 -7.16
CA ARG A 229 -20.53 -17.13 -7.70
C ARG A 229 -20.64 -18.02 -8.94
N GLN A 230 -19.61 -18.07 -9.75
CA GLN A 230 -19.55 -18.93 -10.95
C GLN A 230 -18.99 -20.34 -10.68
N ASN A 231 -18.85 -20.75 -9.41
CA ASN A 231 -18.29 -22.06 -9.03
C ASN A 231 -16.86 -22.32 -9.57
N LEU A 232 -16.04 -21.28 -9.76
CA LEU A 232 -14.66 -21.44 -10.24
C LEU A 232 -13.71 -21.92 -9.14
N GLY A 233 -14.13 -21.88 -7.88
CA GLY A 233 -13.41 -22.31 -6.70
C GLY A 233 -13.99 -21.69 -5.43
N ILE A 234 -13.34 -21.95 -4.30
CA ILE A 234 -13.63 -21.34 -3.00
C ILE A 234 -12.47 -20.45 -2.58
N SER A 235 -12.67 -19.56 -1.61
CA SER A 235 -11.61 -18.69 -1.12
C SER A 235 -11.66 -18.53 0.40
N ILE A 236 -10.63 -17.92 0.95
CA ILE A 236 -10.57 -17.40 2.32
C ILE A 236 -10.30 -15.90 2.20
N LEU A 237 -11.21 -15.06 2.70
CA LEU A 237 -11.12 -13.61 2.65
C LEU A 237 -11.39 -13.00 4.02
N TYR A 238 -10.97 -11.76 4.19
CA TYR A 238 -11.22 -10.97 5.40
C TYR A 238 -12.67 -10.52 5.46
N GLN A 239 -13.30 -10.64 6.62
CA GLN A 239 -14.69 -10.23 6.82
C GLN A 239 -14.93 -8.78 6.39
N ASN A 240 -13.99 -7.90 6.72
CA ASN A 240 -14.10 -6.48 6.42
C ASN A 240 -13.78 -6.09 4.97
N ALA A 241 -13.29 -7.01 4.14
CA ALA A 241 -13.20 -6.80 2.70
C ALA A 241 -14.53 -7.07 1.99
N LEU A 242 -15.48 -7.71 2.70
CA LEU A 242 -16.72 -8.22 2.12
C LEU A 242 -17.84 -7.18 2.22
N SER A 243 -18.45 -6.89 1.11
CA SER A 243 -19.76 -6.24 0.98
C SER A 243 -20.51 -6.98 -0.14
N ASP A 244 -21.85 -7.03 -0.05
CA ASP A 244 -22.69 -7.66 -1.06
C ASP A 244 -22.43 -9.17 -1.27
N TYR A 245 -22.32 -9.92 -0.16
CA TYR A 245 -22.10 -11.36 -0.19
C TYR A 245 -23.33 -12.19 0.22
N ASP A 246 -24.52 -11.59 0.27
CA ASP A 246 -25.75 -12.23 0.75
C ASP A 246 -26.10 -13.53 0.00
N ASP A 247 -25.58 -13.73 -1.18
CA ASP A 247 -25.71 -14.92 -2.02
C ASP A 247 -24.58 -15.95 -1.82
N LEU A 248 -23.63 -15.71 -0.91
CA LEU A 248 -22.53 -16.59 -0.55
C LEU A 248 -22.65 -17.04 0.92
N CYS A 249 -21.99 -18.13 1.27
CA CYS A 249 -21.84 -18.56 2.65
C CYS A 249 -20.46 -18.14 3.18
N LEU A 250 -20.46 -17.37 4.27
CA LEU A 250 -19.29 -17.12 5.10
C LEU A 250 -19.27 -18.16 6.21
N ILE A 251 -18.19 -18.92 6.28
CA ILE A 251 -18.06 -20.02 7.23
C ILE A 251 -16.79 -19.78 8.07
N PRO A 252 -16.91 -19.73 9.40
CA PRO A 252 -15.77 -19.60 10.29
C PRO A 252 -14.74 -20.71 10.07
N ILE A 253 -13.48 -20.38 10.29
CA ILE A 253 -12.35 -21.30 10.16
C ILE A 253 -11.89 -21.74 11.54
N GLN A 254 -11.77 -23.03 11.78
CA GLN A 254 -11.41 -23.62 13.08
C GLN A 254 -10.08 -23.07 13.63
N GLU A 255 -9.14 -22.76 12.75
CA GLU A 255 -7.82 -22.27 13.07
C GLU A 255 -7.80 -20.78 13.48
N ASN A 256 -8.93 -20.09 13.43
CA ASN A 256 -9.08 -18.67 13.82
C ASN A 256 -7.99 -17.78 13.19
N LEU A 257 -8.11 -17.56 11.88
CA LEU A 257 -7.14 -16.75 11.13
C LEU A 257 -7.46 -15.27 11.28
N PHE A 258 -6.49 -14.51 11.82
CA PHE A 258 -6.61 -13.06 12.00
C PHE A 258 -5.47 -12.34 11.30
N ARG A 259 -5.81 -11.27 10.59
CA ARG A 259 -4.85 -10.29 10.11
C ARG A 259 -4.69 -9.18 11.15
N HIS A 260 -3.46 -8.88 11.50
CA HIS A 260 -3.15 -7.74 12.35
C HIS A 260 -2.98 -6.49 11.50
N VAL A 261 -3.94 -5.59 11.54
CA VAL A 261 -3.92 -4.33 10.80
C VAL A 261 -3.27 -3.25 11.64
N GLY A 262 -2.31 -2.56 11.06
CA GLY A 262 -1.62 -1.44 11.66
C GLY A 262 -1.44 -0.29 10.70
N ILE A 263 -1.00 0.85 11.25
CA ILE A 263 -0.52 2.00 10.51
C ILE A 263 1.00 2.07 10.61
N ALA A 264 1.69 2.08 9.47
CA ALA A 264 3.13 2.08 9.36
C ALA A 264 3.66 3.41 8.81
N TYR A 265 4.90 3.71 9.15
CA TYR A 265 5.65 4.88 8.70
C TYR A 265 7.16 4.58 8.75
N ASN A 266 7.96 5.27 7.94
CA ASN A 266 9.40 5.01 7.91
C ASN A 266 10.08 5.38 9.24
N ASN A 267 9.97 6.66 9.64
CA ASN A 267 10.53 7.15 10.89
C ASN A 267 9.65 8.30 11.42
N TYR A 268 9.21 8.17 12.69
CA TYR A 268 8.35 9.18 13.33
C TYR A 268 8.98 10.58 13.33
N ASP A 269 10.29 10.68 13.61
CA ASP A 269 10.96 11.97 13.72
C ASP A 269 10.97 12.75 12.39
N THR A 270 11.00 12.02 11.27
CA THR A 270 11.03 12.60 9.93
C THR A 270 9.65 12.84 9.32
N LEU A 271 8.57 12.34 9.94
CA LEU A 271 7.22 12.66 9.51
C LEU A 271 6.97 14.17 9.54
N SER A 272 6.23 14.66 8.55
CA SER A 272 5.73 16.03 8.54
C SER A 272 4.81 16.28 9.75
N TYR A 273 4.57 17.53 10.10
CA TYR A 273 3.61 17.87 11.16
C TYR A 273 2.22 17.32 10.84
N ALA A 274 1.76 17.46 9.60
CA ALA A 274 0.50 16.90 9.14
C ALA A 274 0.47 15.36 9.24
N GLY A 275 1.59 14.68 8.88
CA GLY A 275 1.73 13.23 9.02
C GLY A 275 1.62 12.77 10.47
N LYS A 276 2.31 13.45 11.40
CA LYS A 276 2.21 13.18 12.85
C LYS A 276 0.80 13.42 13.37
N THR A 277 0.20 14.56 13.01
CA THR A 277 -1.16 14.92 13.45
C THR A 277 -2.18 13.91 12.94
N PHE A 278 -2.07 13.45 11.69
CA PHE A 278 -2.96 12.44 11.14
C PHE A 278 -2.73 11.05 11.75
N LEU A 279 -1.47 10.67 12.03
CA LEU A 279 -1.15 9.45 12.75
C LEU A 279 -1.79 9.42 14.14
N ASP A 280 -1.61 10.49 14.94
CA ASP A 280 -2.21 10.61 16.26
C ASP A 280 -3.75 10.59 16.19
N PHE A 281 -4.31 11.18 15.14
CA PHE A 281 -5.74 11.16 14.87
C PHE A 281 -6.24 9.74 14.57
N ILE A 282 -5.55 9.00 13.69
CA ILE A 282 -5.87 7.60 13.37
C ILE A 282 -5.89 6.75 14.64
N LEU A 283 -4.84 6.84 15.46
CA LEU A 283 -4.70 6.05 16.69
C LEU A 283 -5.85 6.31 17.68
N ARG A 284 -6.28 7.55 17.79
CA ARG A 284 -7.38 7.94 18.68
C ARG A 284 -8.74 7.55 18.12
N LYS A 285 -8.98 7.75 16.82
CA LYS A 285 -10.31 7.63 16.20
C LYS A 285 -10.65 6.23 15.72
N THR A 286 -9.67 5.43 15.35
CA THR A 286 -9.93 4.06 14.89
C THR A 286 -10.79 3.25 15.88
N PRO A 287 -10.49 3.20 17.21
CA PRO A 287 -11.32 2.49 18.16
C PRO A 287 -12.76 3.03 18.24
N GLU A 288 -12.95 4.36 18.11
CA GLU A 288 -14.28 4.98 18.13
C GLU A 288 -15.11 4.58 16.90
N ILE A 289 -14.50 4.63 15.70
CA ILE A 289 -15.17 4.30 14.44
C ILE A 289 -15.52 2.80 14.38
N LEU A 290 -14.62 1.93 14.86
CA LEU A 290 -14.80 0.49 14.77
C LEU A 290 -15.70 -0.08 15.87
N LYS A 291 -15.86 0.60 17.01
CA LYS A 291 -16.65 0.14 18.15
C LYS A 291 -18.10 -0.24 17.81
N ASN A 292 -18.68 0.35 16.79
CA ASN A 292 -20.05 0.12 16.34
C ASN A 292 -20.14 -0.92 15.21
N LYS A 293 -19.05 -1.61 14.90
CA LYS A 293 -18.97 -2.60 13.82
C LYS A 293 -18.55 -3.94 14.43
N ASP A 294 -19.47 -4.90 14.52
CA ASP A 294 -19.29 -6.23 15.16
C ASP A 294 -18.16 -7.08 14.53
N SER A 295 -17.64 -6.66 13.38
CA SER A 295 -16.63 -7.38 12.61
C SER A 295 -15.18 -7.04 12.95
N PHE A 296 -14.93 -6.12 13.89
CA PHE A 296 -13.57 -5.67 14.24
C PHE A 296 -13.23 -6.00 15.69
N HIS A 297 -12.10 -6.61 15.90
CA HIS A 297 -11.53 -6.82 17.24
C HIS A 297 -10.51 -5.71 17.52
N ILE A 298 -10.90 -4.74 18.31
CA ILE A 298 -10.07 -3.58 18.70
C ILE A 298 -9.02 -4.05 19.73
N ILE A 299 -7.80 -3.55 19.60
CA ILE A 299 -6.68 -3.80 20.51
C ILE A 299 -6.77 -2.90 21.75
#